data_4519bf68782ab307175f1e2b0b6052a7
#
_entry.id   4519bf68782ab307175f1e2b0b6052a7
#
_cell.length_a   1.000
_cell.length_b   1.000
_cell.length_c   1.000
_cell.angle_alpha   90.00
_cell.angle_beta   90.00
_cell.angle_gamma   90.00
#
_symmetry.space_group_name_H-M   'P 1'
#
loop_
_entity.id
_entity.type
_entity.pdbx_description
1 polymer ?
#
loop_
_entity_poly.entity_id
_entity_poly.type
_entity_poly.pdbx_seq_one_letter_code
_entity_poly.pdbx_strand_id
1 'polypeptide(L)'
;MKNRTVLLYMTFVFLSNFSTILYFLTVYLEFVGFSMVAISSMMIAYQMSKFILEVPTGYIADRFGRKTSGLVGVVGMLGYYVALLLVRSPLLLIGAFALKGFAAACMSGSMEAIYIDSVSLDQLVRLNVVERFVFYASYAISACVGGFISSAGAYLIGLLADIIAMVLTLVVVVCIPEMRRGDTTATPKRGISPKMIGAAIARNGILRSAFIMDCSQAFAFVALEDFFSLLLAGRGMNAVASGVTIAVQLLASASIGFIVPSV
;
A
#
# COMPACT_ATOMS: atom_id res chain seq x y z
N MET A 1 9.60 16.38 -19.81
CA MET A 1 10.02 15.33 -18.88
C MET A 1 9.13 15.28 -17.63
N LYS A 2 8.87 16.41 -16.94
CA LYS A 2 8.06 16.44 -15.68
C LYS A 2 6.68 15.76 -15.81
N ASN A 3 5.90 16.09 -16.84
CA ASN A 3 4.54 15.51 -17.02
C ASN A 3 4.57 13.97 -17.22
N ARG A 4 5.60 13.43 -17.88
CA ARG A 4 5.76 11.99 -18.08
C ARG A 4 6.04 11.26 -16.76
N THR A 5 6.89 11.82 -15.89
CA THR A 5 7.19 11.22 -14.58
C THR A 5 5.97 11.22 -13.68
N VAL A 6 5.19 12.31 -13.67
CA VAL A 6 3.93 12.40 -12.93
C VAL A 6 2.93 11.35 -13.42
N LEU A 7 2.76 11.21 -14.75
CA LEU A 7 1.85 10.21 -15.32
C LEU A 7 2.29 8.78 -14.95
N LEU A 8 3.57 8.47 -15.08
CA LEU A 8 4.11 7.15 -14.71
C LEU A 8 3.92 6.88 -13.21
N TYR A 9 4.10 7.90 -12.36
CA TYR A 9 3.86 7.76 -10.93
C TYR A 9 2.38 7.51 -10.62
N MET A 10 1.45 8.25 -11.24
CA MET A 10 0.01 8.00 -11.05
C MET A 10 -0.40 6.61 -11.54
N THR A 11 0.18 6.15 -12.65
CA THR A 11 -0.02 4.78 -13.13
C THR A 11 0.55 3.75 -12.16
N PHE A 12 1.71 4.02 -11.56
CA PHE A 12 2.28 3.21 -10.49
C PHE A 12 1.35 3.15 -9.28
N VAL A 13 0.85 4.29 -8.80
CA VAL A 13 -0.10 4.36 -7.66
C VAL A 13 -1.34 3.54 -7.96
N PHE A 14 -1.92 3.66 -9.16
CA PHE A 14 -3.09 2.88 -9.54
C PHE A 14 -2.80 1.38 -9.56
N LEU A 15 -1.77 0.94 -10.28
CA LEU A 15 -1.47 -0.48 -10.48
C LEU A 15 -0.96 -1.17 -9.21
N SER A 16 -0.12 -0.49 -8.42
CA SER A 16 0.44 -1.06 -7.19
C SER A 16 -0.59 -1.24 -6.07
N ASN A 17 -1.67 -0.46 -6.12
CA ASN A 17 -2.79 -0.54 -5.19
C ASN A 17 -3.99 -1.32 -5.75
N PHE A 18 -3.93 -1.74 -7.02
CA PHE A 18 -4.94 -2.61 -7.59
C PHE A 18 -4.73 -4.04 -7.08
N SER A 19 -5.66 -4.51 -6.26
CA SER A 19 -5.65 -5.89 -5.76
C SER A 19 -7.07 -6.39 -5.53
N THR A 20 -7.50 -7.30 -6.37
CA THR A 20 -8.85 -7.87 -6.33
C THR A 20 -9.09 -8.75 -5.13
N ILE A 21 -8.00 -9.34 -4.58
CA ILE A 21 -8.09 -10.21 -3.41
C ILE A 21 -8.03 -9.45 -2.08
N LEU A 22 -7.59 -8.19 -2.06
CA LEU A 22 -7.26 -7.45 -0.84
C LEU A 22 -8.38 -7.47 0.19
N TYR A 23 -9.57 -7.04 -0.18
CA TYR A 23 -10.72 -6.98 0.74
C TYR A 23 -11.37 -8.32 1.02
N PHE A 24 -11.07 -9.33 0.22
CA PHE A 24 -11.59 -10.70 0.36
C PHE A 24 -10.50 -11.69 0.75
N LEU A 25 -9.33 -11.21 1.13
CA LEU A 25 -8.16 -12.03 1.46
C LEU A 25 -8.44 -12.97 2.63
N THR A 26 -9.09 -12.47 3.68
CA THR A 26 -9.48 -13.26 4.84
C THR A 26 -10.48 -14.35 4.44
N VAL A 27 -11.48 -14.00 3.62
CA VAL A 27 -12.47 -14.95 3.11
C VAL A 27 -11.81 -16.00 2.21
N TYR A 28 -10.86 -15.60 1.36
CA TYR A 28 -10.07 -16.51 0.54
C TYR A 28 -9.24 -17.50 1.39
N LEU A 29 -8.54 -17.00 2.41
CA LEU A 29 -7.71 -17.84 3.27
C LEU A 29 -8.55 -18.83 4.08
N GLU A 30 -9.72 -18.40 4.54
CA GLU A 30 -10.71 -19.29 5.17
C GLU A 30 -11.23 -20.34 4.18
N PHE A 31 -11.57 -19.93 2.96
CA PHE A 31 -11.99 -20.84 1.88
C PHE A 31 -10.92 -21.90 1.56
N VAL A 32 -9.63 -21.54 1.61
CA VAL A 32 -8.51 -22.48 1.44
C VAL A 32 -8.35 -23.43 2.63
N GLY A 33 -8.99 -23.13 3.77
CA GLY A 33 -9.01 -24.00 4.96
C GLY A 33 -8.05 -23.57 6.08
N PHE A 34 -7.55 -22.32 6.06
CA PHE A 34 -6.74 -21.81 7.16
C PHE A 34 -7.61 -21.41 8.36
N SER A 35 -7.13 -21.73 9.57
CA SER A 35 -7.79 -21.28 10.80
C SER A 35 -7.64 -19.77 10.99
N MET A 36 -8.58 -19.14 11.72
CA MET A 36 -8.51 -17.71 12.06
C MET A 36 -7.22 -17.33 12.79
N VAL A 37 -6.69 -18.24 13.63
CA VAL A 37 -5.40 -18.02 14.31
C VAL A 37 -4.25 -17.92 13.30
N ALA A 38 -4.22 -18.80 12.29
CA ALA A 38 -3.21 -18.75 11.24
C ALA A 38 -3.34 -17.47 10.41
N ILE A 39 -4.56 -17.10 10.01
CA ILE A 39 -4.84 -15.87 9.24
C ILE A 39 -4.40 -14.64 10.02
N SER A 40 -4.78 -14.51 11.29
CA SER A 40 -4.35 -13.41 12.15
C SER A 40 -2.83 -13.35 12.30
N SER A 41 -2.16 -14.51 12.42
CA SER A 41 -0.70 -14.57 12.50
C SER A 41 -0.04 -14.07 11.21
N MET A 42 -0.61 -14.37 10.05
CA MET A 42 -0.15 -13.86 8.75
C MET A 42 -0.30 -12.32 8.67
N MET A 43 -1.45 -11.76 9.11
CA MET A 43 -1.67 -10.32 9.14
C MET A 43 -0.72 -9.61 10.10
N ILE A 44 -0.49 -10.18 11.29
CA ILE A 44 0.51 -9.67 12.24
C ILE A 44 1.91 -9.69 11.63
N ALA A 45 2.31 -10.77 10.96
CA ALA A 45 3.61 -10.86 10.31
C ALA A 45 3.80 -9.77 9.24
N TYR A 46 2.77 -9.47 8.45
CA TYR A 46 2.77 -8.37 7.49
C TYR A 46 3.00 -7.02 8.17
N GLN A 47 2.17 -6.67 9.16
CA GLN A 47 2.23 -5.37 9.83
C GLN A 47 3.55 -5.18 10.60
N MET A 48 3.99 -6.20 11.31
CA MET A 48 5.26 -6.17 12.05
C MET A 48 6.45 -6.03 11.12
N SER A 49 6.49 -6.80 10.02
CA SER A 49 7.56 -6.70 9.02
C SER A 49 7.59 -5.30 8.41
N LYS A 50 6.45 -4.76 7.98
CA LYS A 50 6.35 -3.41 7.44
C LYS A 50 6.89 -2.38 8.43
N PHE A 51 6.41 -2.41 9.67
CA PHE A 51 6.80 -1.45 10.71
C PHE A 51 8.30 -1.52 11.03
N ILE A 52 8.84 -2.71 11.26
CA ILE A 52 10.25 -2.90 11.63
C ILE A 52 11.19 -2.50 10.48
N LEU A 53 10.78 -2.79 9.24
CA LEU A 53 11.64 -2.63 8.06
C LEU A 53 11.49 -1.25 7.39
N GLU A 54 10.53 -0.41 7.80
CA GLU A 54 10.33 0.91 7.19
C GLU A 54 11.57 1.81 7.31
N VAL A 55 12.23 1.84 8.47
CA VAL A 55 13.46 2.61 8.67
C VAL A 55 14.66 1.99 7.94
N PRO A 56 14.94 0.68 8.03
CA PRO A 56 16.00 0.04 7.27
C PRO A 56 15.86 0.18 5.75
N THR A 57 14.64 0.05 5.21
CA THR A 57 14.42 0.17 3.76
C THR A 57 14.58 1.59 3.26
N GLY A 58 14.25 2.59 4.07
CA GLY A 58 14.56 3.99 3.79
C GLY A 58 16.06 4.23 3.65
N TYR A 59 16.88 3.65 4.54
CA TYR A 59 18.34 3.72 4.43
C TYR A 59 18.86 2.99 3.18
N ILE A 60 18.28 1.84 2.82
CA ILE A 60 18.62 1.12 1.59
C ILE A 60 18.30 1.97 0.36
N ALA A 61 17.13 2.60 0.32
CA ALA A 61 16.72 3.50 -0.76
C ALA A 61 17.67 4.69 -0.92
N ASP A 62 18.15 5.23 0.20
CA ASP A 62 19.12 6.33 0.20
C ASP A 62 20.50 5.92 -0.31
N ARG A 63 20.95 4.68 -0.04
CA ARG A 63 22.26 4.18 -0.42
C ARG A 63 22.31 3.59 -1.83
N PHE A 64 21.33 2.77 -2.21
CA PHE A 64 21.32 2.02 -3.45
C PHE A 64 20.45 2.66 -4.55
N GLY A 65 19.76 3.76 -4.22
CA GLY A 65 18.85 4.47 -5.12
C GLY A 65 17.39 4.12 -4.87
N ARG A 66 16.55 5.14 -4.96
CA ARG A 66 15.11 5.04 -4.71
C ARG A 66 14.40 4.10 -5.71
N LYS A 67 14.80 4.18 -6.97
CA LYS A 67 14.27 3.30 -8.03
C LYS A 67 14.59 1.83 -7.75
N THR A 68 15.81 1.54 -7.33
CA THR A 68 16.24 0.17 -6.97
C THR A 68 15.40 -0.37 -5.79
N SER A 69 15.18 0.45 -4.75
CA SER A 69 14.31 0.07 -3.63
C SER A 69 12.88 -0.23 -4.09
N GLY A 70 12.32 0.62 -4.96
CA GLY A 70 10.99 0.40 -5.56
C GLY A 70 10.92 -0.91 -6.35
N LEU A 71 11.94 -1.21 -7.17
CA LEU A 71 12.02 -2.47 -7.92
C LEU A 71 12.07 -3.70 -6.99
N VAL A 72 12.90 -3.65 -5.95
CA VAL A 72 12.97 -4.73 -4.93
C VAL A 72 11.60 -4.92 -4.27
N GLY A 73 10.91 -3.84 -3.95
CA GLY A 73 9.56 -3.89 -3.38
C GLY A 73 8.56 -4.57 -4.32
N VAL A 74 8.52 -4.18 -5.61
CA VAL A 74 7.60 -4.80 -6.60
C VAL A 74 7.90 -6.28 -6.79
N VAL A 75 9.17 -6.68 -6.87
CA VAL A 75 9.57 -8.09 -6.98
C VAL A 75 9.18 -8.87 -5.72
N GLY A 76 9.36 -8.28 -4.54
CA GLY A 76 8.90 -8.89 -3.28
C GLY A 76 7.39 -9.07 -3.22
N MET A 77 6.61 -8.10 -3.74
CA MET A 77 5.17 -8.19 -3.84
C MET A 77 4.72 -9.29 -4.81
N LEU A 78 5.40 -9.42 -5.97
CA LEU A 78 5.19 -10.54 -6.88
C LEU A 78 5.44 -11.89 -6.20
N GLY A 79 6.54 -12.01 -5.43
CA GLY A 79 6.84 -13.21 -4.64
C GLY A 79 5.73 -13.55 -3.65
N TYR A 80 5.14 -12.54 -3.01
CA TYR A 80 3.98 -12.74 -2.12
C TYR A 80 2.76 -13.30 -2.86
N TYR A 81 2.36 -12.72 -4.00
CA TYR A 81 1.21 -13.22 -4.76
C TYR A 81 1.43 -14.64 -5.32
N VAL A 82 2.64 -14.92 -5.78
CA VAL A 82 3.02 -16.29 -6.20
C VAL A 82 2.96 -17.26 -5.02
N ALA A 83 3.40 -16.84 -3.83
CA ALA A 83 3.28 -17.67 -2.64
C ALA A 83 1.80 -17.92 -2.24
N LEU A 84 0.93 -16.92 -2.33
CA LEU A 84 -0.52 -17.09 -2.11
C LEU A 84 -1.12 -18.12 -3.08
N LEU A 85 -0.63 -18.15 -4.32
CA LEU A 85 -1.13 -19.08 -5.34
C LEU A 85 -0.68 -20.53 -5.09
N LEU A 86 0.58 -20.73 -4.70
CA LEU A 86 1.23 -22.04 -4.71
C LEU A 86 1.35 -22.68 -3.31
N VAL A 87 1.46 -21.87 -2.26
CA VAL A 87 1.77 -22.37 -0.90
C VAL A 87 0.49 -22.68 -0.14
N ARG A 88 0.49 -23.84 0.54
CA ARG A 88 -0.61 -24.27 1.42
C ARG A 88 -0.16 -24.45 2.87
N SER A 89 1.11 -24.26 3.18
CA SER A 89 1.64 -24.33 4.54
C SER A 89 1.43 -23.00 5.28
N PRO A 90 0.79 -22.99 6.47
CA PRO A 90 0.59 -21.76 7.24
C PRO A 90 1.92 -21.04 7.57
N LEU A 91 2.94 -21.82 7.94
CA LEU A 91 4.25 -21.27 8.31
C LEU A 91 4.94 -20.56 7.13
N LEU A 92 4.89 -21.17 5.95
CA LEU A 92 5.45 -20.55 4.73
C LEU A 92 4.67 -19.30 4.31
N LEU A 93 3.34 -19.30 4.49
CA LEU A 93 2.51 -18.12 4.23
C LEU A 93 2.79 -17.00 5.23
N ILE A 94 3.04 -17.27 6.50
CA ILE A 94 3.51 -16.25 7.45
C ILE A 94 4.79 -15.58 6.93
N GLY A 95 5.74 -16.37 6.39
CA GLY A 95 6.92 -15.84 5.72
C GLY A 95 6.61 -14.99 4.48
N ALA A 96 5.64 -15.40 3.67
CA ALA A 96 5.19 -14.64 2.50
C ALA A 96 4.52 -13.31 2.90
N PHE A 97 3.76 -13.28 3.98
CA PHE A 97 3.17 -12.05 4.53
C PHE A 97 4.25 -11.11 5.12
N ALA A 98 5.28 -11.66 5.75
CA ALA A 98 6.45 -10.88 6.15
C ALA A 98 7.19 -10.29 4.93
N LEU A 99 7.33 -11.05 3.83
CA LEU A 99 7.86 -10.56 2.56
C LEU A 99 6.98 -9.45 1.97
N LYS A 100 5.65 -9.56 2.04
CA LYS A 100 4.72 -8.48 1.65
C LYS A 100 5.00 -7.20 2.45
N GLY A 101 5.22 -7.31 3.77
CA GLY A 101 5.54 -6.17 4.63
C GLY A 101 6.86 -5.50 4.25
N PHE A 102 7.91 -6.28 4.01
CA PHE A 102 9.18 -5.79 3.49
C PHE A 102 9.01 -5.08 2.13
N ALA A 103 8.29 -5.70 1.21
CA ALA A 103 8.01 -5.15 -0.11
C ALA A 103 7.27 -3.80 -0.03
N ALA A 104 6.24 -3.72 0.82
CA ALA A 104 5.49 -2.49 1.04
C ALA A 104 6.38 -1.38 1.61
N ALA A 105 7.25 -1.69 2.58
CA ALA A 105 8.20 -0.74 3.15
C ALA A 105 9.23 -0.25 2.10
N CYS A 106 9.68 -1.12 1.19
CA CYS A 106 10.58 -0.72 0.09
C CYS A 106 9.90 0.23 -0.90
N MET A 107 8.61 0.05 -1.15
CA MET A 107 7.87 0.83 -2.15
C MET A 107 7.43 2.20 -1.62
N SER A 108 6.94 2.28 -0.37
CA SER A 108 6.26 3.45 0.18
C SER A 108 7.10 4.73 0.08
N GLY A 109 8.19 4.83 0.80
CA GLY A 109 9.01 6.05 0.84
C GLY A 109 9.84 6.30 -0.41
N SER A 110 10.21 5.26 -1.16
CA SER A 110 11.12 5.38 -2.30
C SER A 110 10.43 5.98 -3.54
N MET A 111 9.23 5.52 -3.86
CA MET A 111 8.49 5.96 -5.06
C MET A 111 7.87 7.34 -4.85
N GLU A 112 7.34 7.62 -3.67
CA GLU A 112 6.82 8.93 -3.30
C GLU A 112 7.93 9.99 -3.35
N ALA A 113 9.13 9.68 -2.88
CA ALA A 113 10.25 10.60 -2.92
C ALA A 113 10.71 10.95 -4.35
N ILE A 114 10.66 10.00 -5.31
CA ILE A 114 10.92 10.29 -6.74
C ILE A 114 9.88 11.26 -7.29
N TYR A 115 8.63 11.08 -6.91
CA TYR A 115 7.52 11.93 -7.33
C TYR A 115 7.68 13.36 -6.77
N ILE A 116 7.89 13.50 -5.46
CA ILE A 116 8.06 14.81 -4.79
C ILE A 116 9.22 15.60 -5.42
N ASP A 117 10.36 14.94 -5.69
CA ASP A 117 11.52 15.60 -6.32
C ASP A 117 11.26 16.00 -7.78
N SER A 118 10.23 15.45 -8.42
CA SER A 118 9.91 15.72 -9.84
C SER A 118 8.98 16.91 -10.05
N VAL A 119 8.33 17.43 -9.00
CA VAL A 119 7.31 18.49 -9.07
C VAL A 119 7.70 19.72 -8.25
N SER A 120 7.13 20.91 -8.59
CA SER A 120 7.28 22.10 -7.78
C SER A 120 6.32 22.08 -6.58
N LEU A 121 6.65 22.80 -5.50
CA LEU A 121 5.83 22.88 -4.29
C LEU A 121 4.38 23.32 -4.59
N ASP A 122 4.20 24.29 -5.50
CA ASP A 122 2.86 24.79 -5.87
C ASP A 122 2.01 23.73 -6.60
N GLN A 123 2.67 22.83 -7.33
CA GLN A 123 1.99 21.73 -8.02
C GLN A 123 1.72 20.55 -7.08
N LEU A 124 2.57 20.36 -6.06
CA LEU A 124 2.52 19.21 -5.16
C LEU A 124 1.17 19.12 -4.44
N VAL A 125 0.63 20.23 -3.96
CA VAL A 125 -0.66 20.27 -3.27
C VAL A 125 -1.79 19.75 -4.16
N ARG A 126 -1.87 20.24 -5.40
CA ARG A 126 -2.91 19.79 -6.36
C ARG A 126 -2.72 18.35 -6.77
N LEU A 127 -1.49 17.93 -7.01
CA LEU A 127 -1.18 16.57 -7.46
C LEU A 127 -1.37 15.56 -6.33
N ASN A 128 -1.18 15.91 -5.06
CA ASN A 128 -1.49 15.05 -3.94
C ASN A 128 -2.99 14.75 -3.84
N VAL A 129 -3.86 15.70 -4.16
CA VAL A 129 -5.30 15.45 -4.23
C VAL A 129 -5.63 14.45 -5.34
N VAL A 130 -5.01 14.61 -6.52
CA VAL A 130 -5.18 13.67 -7.64
C VAL A 130 -4.62 12.28 -7.29
N GLU A 131 -3.46 12.22 -6.66
CA GLU A 131 -2.85 10.97 -6.22
C GLU A 131 -3.76 10.21 -5.25
N ARG A 132 -4.30 10.89 -4.24
CA ARG A 132 -5.25 10.28 -3.31
C ARG A 132 -6.52 9.80 -4.01
N PHE A 133 -7.02 10.57 -4.97
CA PHE A 133 -8.16 10.12 -5.77
C PHE A 133 -7.84 8.86 -6.57
N VAL A 134 -6.68 8.80 -7.25
CA VAL A 134 -6.23 7.63 -8.01
C VAL A 134 -6.06 6.43 -7.08
N PHE A 135 -5.50 6.63 -5.90
CA PHE A 135 -5.34 5.60 -4.86
C PHE A 135 -6.69 5.00 -4.45
N TYR A 136 -7.65 5.82 -4.02
CA TYR A 136 -8.97 5.34 -3.60
C TYR A 136 -9.79 4.78 -4.77
N ALA A 137 -9.66 5.33 -5.98
CA ALA A 137 -10.31 4.81 -7.17
C ALA A 137 -9.80 3.40 -7.51
N SER A 138 -8.49 3.16 -7.40
CA SER A 138 -7.90 1.84 -7.57
C SER A 138 -8.48 0.83 -6.58
N TYR A 139 -8.54 1.18 -5.32
CA TYR A 139 -9.13 0.33 -4.28
C TYR A 139 -10.64 0.11 -4.49
N ALA A 140 -11.39 1.13 -4.87
CA ALA A 140 -12.83 0.99 -5.12
C ALA A 140 -13.12 0.03 -6.29
N ILE A 141 -12.36 0.15 -7.39
CA ILE A 141 -12.47 -0.77 -8.52
C ILE A 141 -12.07 -2.18 -8.08
N SER A 142 -10.98 -2.32 -7.31
CA SER A 142 -10.53 -3.60 -6.78
C SER A 142 -11.57 -4.27 -5.89
N ALA A 143 -12.25 -3.51 -5.01
CA ALA A 143 -13.29 -4.03 -4.14
C ALA A 143 -14.52 -4.51 -4.93
N CYS A 144 -14.95 -3.77 -5.96
CA CYS A 144 -16.04 -4.20 -6.84
C CYS A 144 -15.66 -5.50 -7.58
N VAL A 145 -14.52 -5.51 -8.27
CA VAL A 145 -14.07 -6.68 -9.05
C VAL A 145 -13.85 -7.87 -8.12
N GLY A 146 -13.20 -7.66 -6.97
CA GLY A 146 -12.99 -8.67 -5.95
C GLY A 146 -14.29 -9.26 -5.40
N GLY A 147 -15.32 -8.42 -5.22
CA GLY A 147 -16.67 -8.87 -4.81
C GLY A 147 -17.30 -9.84 -5.81
N PHE A 148 -17.21 -9.54 -7.12
CA PHE A 148 -17.68 -10.45 -8.17
C PHE A 148 -16.86 -11.76 -8.19
N ILE A 149 -15.54 -11.68 -8.13
CA ILE A 149 -14.63 -12.82 -8.11
C ILE A 149 -14.91 -13.72 -6.89
N SER A 150 -15.07 -13.12 -5.72
CA SER A 150 -15.36 -13.83 -4.47
C SER A 150 -16.72 -14.51 -4.51
N SER A 151 -17.75 -13.84 -5.06
CA SER A 151 -19.09 -14.42 -5.20
C SER A 151 -19.13 -15.63 -6.14
N ALA A 152 -18.26 -15.66 -7.15
CA ALA A 152 -18.12 -16.78 -8.08
C ALA A 152 -17.16 -17.87 -7.56
N GLY A 153 -16.48 -17.68 -6.42
CA GLY A 153 -15.43 -18.56 -5.93
C GLY A 153 -14.18 -18.61 -6.84
N ALA A 154 -14.04 -17.65 -7.75
CA ALA A 154 -13.03 -17.64 -8.81
C ALA A 154 -11.71 -16.98 -8.36
N TYR A 155 -11.26 -17.26 -7.13
CA TYR A 155 -10.09 -16.64 -6.51
C TYR A 155 -8.79 -16.79 -7.32
N LEU A 156 -8.64 -17.87 -8.09
CA LEU A 156 -7.51 -18.05 -9.01
C LEU A 156 -7.44 -16.93 -10.04
N ILE A 157 -8.57 -16.53 -10.60
CA ILE A 157 -8.64 -15.43 -11.59
C ILE A 157 -8.22 -14.12 -10.93
N GLY A 158 -8.67 -13.86 -9.69
CA GLY A 158 -8.27 -12.68 -8.92
C GLY A 158 -6.76 -12.64 -8.67
N LEU A 159 -6.18 -13.74 -8.19
CA LEU A 159 -4.73 -13.82 -7.96
C LEU A 159 -3.93 -13.62 -9.24
N LEU A 160 -4.37 -14.17 -10.36
CA LEU A 160 -3.72 -13.96 -11.65
C LEU A 160 -3.83 -12.50 -12.11
N ALA A 161 -4.97 -11.85 -11.90
CA ALA A 161 -5.14 -10.43 -12.20
C ALA A 161 -4.22 -9.56 -11.33
N ASP A 162 -4.07 -9.87 -10.05
CA ASP A 162 -3.17 -9.17 -9.13
C ASP A 162 -1.69 -9.37 -9.53
N ILE A 163 -1.31 -10.57 -9.96
CA ILE A 163 0.04 -10.84 -10.49
C ILE A 163 0.28 -10.02 -11.77
N ILE A 164 -0.67 -9.98 -12.69
CA ILE A 164 -0.56 -9.19 -13.93
C ILE A 164 -0.43 -7.70 -13.59
N ALA A 165 -1.23 -7.18 -12.67
CA ALA A 165 -1.12 -5.79 -12.21
C ALA A 165 0.27 -5.48 -11.63
N MET A 166 0.86 -6.41 -10.85
CA MET A 166 2.23 -6.25 -10.34
C MET A 166 3.30 -6.34 -11.41
N VAL A 167 3.13 -7.20 -12.42
CA VAL A 167 4.05 -7.24 -13.59
C VAL A 167 3.99 -5.91 -14.35
N LEU A 168 2.80 -5.36 -14.57
CA LEU A 168 2.65 -4.04 -15.19
C LEU A 168 3.27 -2.93 -14.32
N THR A 169 3.10 -3.02 -13.00
CA THR A 169 3.76 -2.11 -12.04
C THR A 169 5.28 -2.17 -12.19
N LEU A 170 5.85 -3.37 -12.32
CA LEU A 170 7.29 -3.55 -12.55
C LEU A 170 7.75 -2.82 -13.82
N VAL A 171 7.02 -2.99 -14.93
CA VAL A 171 7.30 -2.29 -16.18
C VAL A 171 7.25 -0.77 -16.00
N VAL A 172 6.23 -0.27 -15.32
CA VAL A 172 6.09 1.17 -15.03
C VAL A 172 7.27 1.68 -14.22
N VAL A 173 7.68 0.99 -13.16
CA VAL A 173 8.83 1.39 -12.31
C VAL A 173 10.13 1.38 -13.13
N VAL A 174 10.32 0.40 -14.03
CA VAL A 174 11.48 0.40 -14.93
C VAL A 174 11.48 1.62 -15.85
N CYS A 175 10.30 2.06 -16.33
CA CYS A 175 10.14 3.23 -17.21
C CYS A 175 10.27 4.58 -16.47
N ILE A 176 10.16 4.64 -15.14
CA ILE A 176 10.38 5.85 -14.37
C ILE A 176 11.85 6.27 -14.49
N PRO A 177 12.14 7.51 -14.91
CA PRO A 177 13.51 7.99 -15.03
C PRO A 177 14.19 8.05 -13.65
N GLU A 178 15.41 7.57 -13.57
CA GLU A 178 16.22 7.70 -12.37
C GLU A 178 16.71 9.15 -12.27
N MET A 179 16.26 9.86 -11.25
CA MET A 179 16.82 11.18 -10.97
C MET A 179 18.17 11.00 -10.27
N ARG A 180 19.25 11.33 -11.00
CA ARG A 180 20.60 11.40 -10.40
C ARG A 180 20.61 12.49 -9.33
N ARG A 181 21.09 12.13 -8.17
CA ARG A 181 21.34 13.03 -7.00
C ARG A 181 22.32 14.17 -7.28
N GLY A 182 22.64 14.48 -8.54
CA GLY A 182 23.70 15.42 -8.94
C GLY A 182 23.39 16.91 -8.82
N ASP A 183 22.11 17.32 -8.72
CA ASP A 183 21.73 18.73 -8.86
C ASP A 183 21.07 19.36 -7.63
N THR A 184 20.87 18.64 -6.56
CA THR A 184 20.45 19.26 -5.32
C THR A 184 21.65 19.43 -4.39
N THR A 185 22.10 20.66 -4.18
CA THR A 185 23.00 21.11 -3.13
C THR A 185 22.46 20.88 -1.71
N ALA A 186 21.60 19.90 -1.55
CA ALA A 186 21.13 19.46 -0.25
C ALA A 186 22.29 18.71 0.42
N THR A 187 22.95 19.40 1.36
CA THR A 187 23.83 18.81 2.37
C THR A 187 23.29 17.42 2.79
N PRO A 188 24.15 16.41 2.91
CA PRO A 188 23.73 15.09 3.39
C PRO A 188 22.99 15.30 4.70
N LYS A 189 21.65 15.11 4.69
CA LYS A 189 20.86 15.23 5.90
C LYS A 189 21.45 14.23 6.87
N ARG A 190 22.15 14.72 7.87
CA ARG A 190 22.63 13.96 9.02
C ARG A 190 21.48 13.05 9.44
N GLY A 191 21.67 11.73 9.39
CA GLY A 191 20.62 10.77 9.68
C GLY A 191 19.89 11.19 10.96
N ILE A 192 18.60 11.47 10.82
CA ILE A 192 17.78 11.91 11.95
C ILE A 192 17.68 10.71 12.88
N SER A 193 18.32 10.80 14.03
CA SER A 193 18.27 9.72 15.03
C SER A 193 16.82 9.55 15.52
N PRO A 194 16.35 8.32 15.76
CA PRO A 194 15.03 8.07 16.38
C PRO A 194 14.80 8.87 17.65
N LYS A 195 15.86 9.11 18.44
CA LYS A 195 15.80 9.98 19.62
C LYS A 195 15.48 11.43 19.30
N MET A 196 15.97 11.95 18.16
CA MET A 196 15.65 13.32 17.70
C MET A 196 14.20 13.43 17.24
N ILE A 197 13.66 12.41 16.56
CA ILE A 197 12.25 12.35 16.16
C ILE A 197 11.36 12.34 17.40
N GLY A 198 11.64 11.46 18.36
CA GLY A 198 10.90 11.39 19.63
C GLY A 198 10.94 12.71 20.41
N ALA A 199 12.09 13.37 20.47
CA ALA A 199 12.23 14.68 21.10
C ALA A 199 11.46 15.78 20.36
N ALA A 200 11.42 15.76 19.02
CA ALA A 200 10.66 16.72 18.21
C ALA A 200 9.16 16.54 18.42
N ILE A 201 8.65 15.29 18.41
CA ILE A 201 7.23 14.98 18.69
C ILE A 201 6.86 15.41 20.11
N ALA A 202 7.72 15.13 21.10
CA ALA A 202 7.45 15.50 22.49
C ALA A 202 7.39 17.02 22.70
N ARG A 203 8.22 17.79 21.97
CA ARG A 203 8.33 19.24 22.11
C ARG A 203 7.29 20.03 21.29
N ASN A 204 6.82 19.48 20.19
CA ASN A 204 5.86 20.16 19.31
C ASN A 204 4.46 19.56 19.48
N GLY A 205 3.53 20.36 20.01
CA GLY A 205 2.15 19.93 20.28
C GLY A 205 1.41 19.51 19.01
N ILE A 206 1.65 20.16 17.87
CA ILE A 206 1.02 19.84 16.58
C ILE A 206 1.51 18.49 16.08
N LEU A 207 2.83 18.26 16.09
CA LEU A 207 3.41 16.96 15.69
C LEU A 207 2.92 15.83 16.59
N ARG A 208 2.80 16.08 17.89
CA ARG A 208 2.29 15.10 18.86
C ARG A 208 0.83 14.75 18.61
N SER A 209 -0.03 15.75 18.38
CA SER A 209 -1.45 15.50 18.08
C SER A 209 -1.63 14.78 16.74
N ALA A 210 -0.88 15.16 15.70
CA ALA A 210 -0.88 14.46 14.42
C ALA A 210 -0.43 12.99 14.58
N PHE A 211 0.66 12.74 15.31
CA PHE A 211 1.15 11.39 15.57
C PHE A 211 0.14 10.53 16.34
N ILE A 212 -0.50 11.09 17.40
CA ILE A 212 -1.55 10.38 18.16
C ILE A 212 -2.75 10.08 17.26
N MET A 213 -3.14 11.02 16.40
CA MET A 213 -4.25 10.85 15.47
C MET A 213 -3.96 9.75 14.45
N ASP A 214 -2.76 9.73 13.85
CA ASP A 214 -2.33 8.69 12.91
C ASP A 214 -2.26 7.32 13.59
N CYS A 215 -1.70 7.22 14.79
CA CYS A 215 -1.66 5.98 15.54
C CYS A 215 -3.07 5.46 15.89
N SER A 216 -3.97 6.34 16.34
CA SER A 216 -5.34 5.95 16.68
C SER A 216 -6.13 5.52 15.44
N GLN A 217 -5.95 6.20 14.32
CA GLN A 217 -6.54 5.84 13.03
C GLN A 217 -6.01 4.48 12.55
N ALA A 218 -4.70 4.28 12.57
CA ALA A 218 -4.09 3.00 12.19
C ALA A 218 -4.61 1.84 13.05
N PHE A 219 -4.70 2.04 14.37
CA PHE A 219 -5.21 1.02 15.30
C PHE A 219 -6.67 0.68 15.04
N ALA A 220 -7.52 1.67 14.79
CA ALA A 220 -8.95 1.46 14.58
C ALA A 220 -9.28 0.90 13.19
N PHE A 221 -8.59 1.39 12.15
CA PHE A 221 -8.92 1.05 10.76
C PHE A 221 -8.29 -0.25 10.28
N VAL A 222 -7.01 -0.50 10.58
CA VAL A 222 -6.30 -1.67 10.03
C VAL A 222 -6.96 -2.98 10.46
N ALA A 223 -7.32 -3.10 11.75
CA ALA A 223 -7.97 -4.30 12.25
C ALA A 223 -9.38 -4.51 11.67
N LEU A 224 -10.13 -3.41 11.45
CA LEU A 224 -11.46 -3.47 10.86
C LEU A 224 -11.39 -3.76 9.35
N GLU A 225 -10.47 -3.16 8.62
CA GLU A 225 -10.36 -3.27 7.17
C GLU A 225 -10.06 -4.72 6.74
N ASP A 226 -9.12 -5.40 7.41
CA ASP A 226 -8.72 -6.77 7.11
C ASP A 226 -9.84 -7.81 7.35
N PHE A 227 -10.77 -7.52 8.26
CA PHE A 227 -11.88 -8.43 8.63
C PHE A 227 -13.26 -7.93 8.20
N PHE A 228 -13.34 -6.76 7.56
CA PHE A 228 -14.61 -6.13 7.25
C PHE A 228 -15.50 -6.95 6.32
N SER A 229 -14.92 -7.54 5.27
CA SER A 229 -15.64 -8.43 4.35
C SER A 229 -16.18 -9.69 5.05
N LEU A 230 -15.42 -10.22 6.00
CA LEU A 230 -15.83 -11.38 6.79
C LEU A 230 -16.98 -11.03 7.74
N LEU A 231 -16.94 -9.84 8.37
CA LEU A 231 -18.03 -9.33 9.20
C LEU A 231 -19.32 -9.14 8.40
N LEU A 232 -19.23 -8.62 7.17
CA LEU A 232 -20.37 -8.45 6.28
C LEU A 232 -20.93 -9.81 5.84
N ALA A 233 -20.07 -10.77 5.51
CA ALA A 233 -20.46 -12.13 5.18
C ALA A 233 -21.18 -12.81 6.36
N GLY A 234 -20.68 -12.64 7.59
CA GLY A 234 -21.33 -13.14 8.81
C GLY A 234 -22.70 -12.51 9.08
N ARG A 235 -23.01 -11.35 8.50
CA ARG A 235 -24.33 -10.70 8.53
C ARG A 235 -25.24 -11.11 7.35
N GLY A 236 -24.82 -12.07 6.53
CA GLY A 236 -25.60 -12.55 5.38
C GLY A 236 -25.48 -11.68 4.12
N MET A 237 -24.59 -10.68 4.08
CA MET A 237 -24.32 -9.93 2.86
C MET A 237 -23.54 -10.80 1.87
N ASN A 238 -23.97 -10.80 0.60
CA ASN A 238 -23.21 -11.45 -0.45
C ASN A 238 -21.93 -10.65 -0.78
N ALA A 239 -20.94 -11.31 -1.36
CA ALA A 239 -19.65 -10.71 -1.64
C ALA A 239 -19.74 -9.51 -2.61
N VAL A 240 -20.67 -9.52 -3.57
CA VAL A 240 -20.90 -8.40 -4.49
C VAL A 240 -21.36 -7.16 -3.74
N ALA A 241 -22.40 -7.30 -2.88
CA ALA A 241 -22.92 -6.20 -2.09
C ALA A 241 -21.82 -5.65 -1.13
N SER A 242 -21.03 -6.54 -0.53
CA SER A 242 -19.89 -6.14 0.31
C SER A 242 -18.84 -5.33 -0.49
N GLY A 243 -18.48 -5.79 -1.69
CA GLY A 243 -17.56 -5.08 -2.57
C GLY A 243 -18.06 -3.71 -3.00
N VAL A 244 -19.33 -3.59 -3.35
CA VAL A 244 -19.96 -2.30 -3.70
C VAL A 244 -20.00 -1.37 -2.49
N THR A 245 -20.34 -1.86 -1.30
CA THR A 245 -20.35 -1.05 -0.07
C THR A 245 -18.97 -0.49 0.24
N ILE A 246 -17.92 -1.32 0.14
CA ILE A 246 -16.53 -0.90 0.33
C ILE A 246 -16.15 0.15 -0.73
N ALA A 247 -16.51 -0.07 -2.00
CA ALA A 247 -16.21 0.86 -3.08
C ALA A 247 -16.86 2.23 -2.87
N VAL A 248 -18.13 2.27 -2.45
CA VAL A 248 -18.84 3.52 -2.14
C VAL A 248 -18.17 4.25 -0.99
N GLN A 249 -17.78 3.56 0.08
CA GLN A 249 -17.06 4.13 1.21
C GLN A 249 -15.71 4.76 0.76
N LEU A 250 -14.95 4.06 -0.09
CA LEU A 250 -13.66 4.53 -0.59
C LEU A 250 -13.82 5.75 -1.50
N LEU A 251 -14.81 5.76 -2.40
CA LEU A 251 -15.09 6.91 -3.25
C LEU A 251 -15.60 8.12 -2.46
N ALA A 252 -16.40 7.90 -1.42
CA ALA A 252 -16.79 8.97 -0.50
C ALA A 252 -15.56 9.57 0.19
N SER A 253 -14.63 8.74 0.67
CA SER A 253 -13.37 9.18 1.27
C SER A 253 -12.49 9.96 0.28
N ALA A 254 -12.42 9.53 -0.99
CA ALA A 254 -11.71 10.25 -2.05
C ALA A 254 -12.28 11.64 -2.30
N SER A 255 -13.60 11.78 -2.22
CA SER A 255 -14.31 13.04 -2.51
C SER A 255 -14.05 14.12 -1.46
N ILE A 256 -13.76 13.75 -0.22
CA ILE A 256 -13.48 14.68 0.87
C ILE A 256 -12.26 15.56 0.55
N GLY A 257 -11.23 14.98 -0.10
CA GLY A 257 -10.04 15.72 -0.52
C GLY A 257 -10.30 16.87 -1.49
N PHE A 258 -11.41 16.83 -2.23
CA PHE A 258 -11.82 17.92 -3.14
C PHE A 258 -12.70 18.96 -2.45
N ILE A 259 -13.36 18.61 -1.34
CA ILE A 259 -14.30 19.48 -0.62
C ILE A 259 -13.56 20.34 0.41
N VAL A 260 -12.54 19.79 1.07
CA VAL A 260 -11.72 20.52 2.04
C VAL A 260 -10.65 21.28 1.26
N PRO A 261 -10.74 22.62 1.17
CA PRO A 261 -9.67 23.40 0.54
C PRO A 261 -8.38 23.14 1.33
N SER A 262 -7.31 22.82 0.63
CA SER A 262 -5.98 22.77 1.21
C SER A 262 -5.63 24.16 1.77
N VAL A 263 -5.72 24.30 3.07
CA VAL A 263 -5.26 25.47 3.84
C VAL A 263 -3.75 25.54 3.81
#